data_3f73e49af81e4aad3852b03ad7c35fe9
#
_entry.id   3f73e49af81e4aad3852b03ad7c35fe9
#
_cell.length_a   1.000
_cell.length_b   1.000
_cell.length_c   1.000
_cell.angle_alpha   90.00
_cell.angle_beta   90.00
_cell.angle_gamma   90.00
#
_symmetry.space_group_name_H-M   'P 1'
#
loop_
_entity.id
_entity.type
_entity.pdbx_description
1 polymer ?
#
loop_
_entity_poly.entity_id
_entity_poly.type
_entity_poly.pdbx_seq_one_letter_code
_entity_poly.pdbx_strand_id
1 'polypeptide(L)'
;MMKESILFDEFWSHPNKLLENHIKNMISPDDDELGEQVKLYHDIAKLKNNFQIYIRDTSNDKLDKNHSLLSAYFFLLNSKFDEILTLFGFLAIVSHHGDVVNLMTLAREANKFFKNQKELEQWDEVAGTAKNIGIYLGLSTKKDEFLDRAEKLRQYLVLSQYRHKFTYEDFINFKSLYSNLIYSDKFEAIFSMPKQESKDIPIDVLESDIKNLPPNEKRDAFRKFVLNNFDENYKLFTLTAPTGYGKTLTALNFALKFNKSRIIYALPFTSIIDQTYDIVAKIYKNSDILVSKAHQQNDDR
;
A
#
# COMPACT_ATOMS: atom_id res chain seq x y z
N MET A 1 12.51 -29.01 7.55
CA MET A 1 11.69 -29.06 8.76
C MET A 1 12.37 -28.46 10.01
N MET A 2 13.64 -28.68 10.33
CA MET A 2 14.28 -28.10 11.53
C MET A 2 14.58 -26.59 11.46
N LYS A 3 14.75 -25.98 10.28
CA LYS A 3 15.00 -24.53 10.17
C LYS A 3 13.75 -23.66 10.36
N GLU A 4 12.57 -24.18 10.05
CA GLU A 4 11.31 -23.46 10.23
C GLU A 4 10.86 -23.38 11.70
N SER A 5 11.15 -24.42 12.51
CA SER A 5 10.80 -24.42 13.94
C SER A 5 11.66 -23.44 14.74
N ILE A 6 12.94 -23.25 14.40
CA ILE A 6 13.83 -22.31 15.11
C ILE A 6 13.45 -20.85 14.80
N LEU A 7 13.09 -20.55 13.55
CA LEU A 7 12.57 -19.23 13.15
C LEU A 7 11.21 -18.94 13.84
N PHE A 8 10.36 -19.94 14.02
CA PHE A 8 9.08 -19.81 14.68
C PHE A 8 9.23 -19.54 16.19
N ASP A 9 10.16 -20.21 16.87
CA ASP A 9 10.42 -20.01 18.29
C ASP A 9 11.09 -18.65 18.59
N GLU A 10 12.00 -18.18 17.73
CA GLU A 10 12.56 -16.81 17.80
C GLU A 10 11.52 -15.74 17.53
N PHE A 11 10.62 -15.99 16.60
CA PHE A 11 9.50 -15.14 16.26
C PHE A 11 8.58 -14.89 17.47
N TRP A 12 8.21 -15.95 18.22
CA TRP A 12 7.27 -15.85 19.32
C TRP A 12 7.89 -15.38 20.64
N SER A 13 9.20 -15.48 20.80
CA SER A 13 9.89 -15.03 22.02
C SER A 13 10.08 -13.52 22.09
N HIS A 14 10.10 -12.79 20.96
CA HIS A 14 10.40 -11.36 20.93
C HIS A 14 9.52 -10.58 19.94
N PRO A 15 8.20 -10.43 20.21
CA PRO A 15 7.28 -9.73 19.30
C PRO A 15 7.67 -8.27 19.03
N ASN A 16 8.35 -7.62 19.97
CA ASN A 16 8.88 -6.26 19.81
C ASN A 16 10.00 -6.21 18.76
N LYS A 17 10.84 -7.25 18.70
CA LYS A 17 11.91 -7.36 17.71
C LYS A 17 11.37 -7.56 16.29
N LEU A 18 10.21 -8.17 16.14
CA LEU A 18 9.55 -8.29 14.85
C LEU A 18 9.07 -6.98 14.31
N LEU A 19 8.39 -6.19 15.14
CA LEU A 19 7.96 -4.85 14.75
C LEU A 19 9.18 -3.98 14.42
N GLU A 20 10.27 -4.09 15.19
CA GLU A 20 11.52 -3.42 14.91
C GLU A 20 12.12 -3.82 13.57
N ASN A 21 12.17 -5.13 13.29
CA ASN A 21 12.67 -5.64 12.01
C ASN A 21 11.77 -5.24 10.84
N HIS A 22 10.46 -5.32 11.01
CA HIS A 22 9.49 -4.87 10.01
C HIS A 22 9.73 -3.40 9.64
N ILE A 23 9.81 -2.52 10.62
CA ILE A 23 10.07 -1.10 10.40
C ILE A 23 11.44 -0.86 9.74
N LYS A 24 12.48 -1.59 10.14
CA LYS A 24 13.81 -1.46 9.53
C LYS A 24 13.85 -1.92 8.07
N ASN A 25 13.16 -3.00 7.75
CA ASN A 25 13.16 -3.59 6.42
C ASN A 25 12.19 -2.88 5.47
N MET A 26 11.15 -2.27 6.00
CA MET A 26 10.17 -1.54 5.22
C MET A 26 10.82 -0.32 4.56
N ILE A 27 10.52 -0.13 3.27
CA ILE A 27 10.97 1.06 2.54
C ILE A 27 10.14 2.25 2.97
N SER A 28 10.75 3.43 3.04
CA SER A 28 10.01 4.66 3.28
C SER A 28 8.92 4.87 2.22
N PRO A 29 7.69 5.21 2.60
CA PRO A 29 6.61 5.51 1.66
C PRO A 29 6.93 6.67 0.72
N ASP A 30 7.70 7.64 1.17
CA ASP A 30 8.27 8.72 0.38
C ASP A 30 9.73 8.94 0.81
N ASP A 31 10.55 9.50 -0.09
CA ASP A 31 11.98 9.77 0.16
C ASP A 31 12.17 11.05 1.00
N ASP A 32 11.20 11.38 1.86
CA ASP A 32 11.20 12.54 2.71
C ASP A 32 10.97 12.20 4.20
N GLU A 33 11.05 13.22 5.06
CA GLU A 33 10.87 13.06 6.50
C GLU A 33 9.44 12.60 6.87
N LEU A 34 8.43 12.96 6.09
CA LEU A 34 7.05 12.52 6.30
C LEU A 34 6.91 11.03 6.05
N GLY A 35 7.47 10.52 4.96
CA GLY A 35 7.49 9.09 4.64
C GLY A 35 8.16 8.27 5.75
N GLU A 36 9.31 8.71 6.26
CA GLU A 36 10.00 8.04 7.36
C GLU A 36 9.18 8.05 8.65
N GLN A 37 8.50 9.15 8.97
CA GLN A 37 7.63 9.18 10.15
C GLN A 37 6.39 8.31 9.99
N VAL A 38 5.75 8.31 8.83
CA VAL A 38 4.60 7.44 8.54
C VAL A 38 5.00 5.97 8.67
N LYS A 39 6.15 5.60 8.10
CA LYS A 39 6.75 4.26 8.25
C LYS A 39 6.94 3.88 9.72
N LEU A 40 7.50 4.77 10.52
CA LEU A 40 7.78 4.53 11.93
C LEU A 40 6.51 4.28 12.74
N TYR A 41 5.46 5.03 12.46
CA TYR A 41 4.28 5.06 13.32
C TYR A 41 3.14 4.15 12.86
N HIS A 42 3.05 3.71 11.58
CA HIS A 42 1.85 3.07 11.04
C HIS A 42 1.38 1.86 11.84
N ASP A 43 2.29 1.13 12.45
CA ASP A 43 2.05 -0.12 13.17
C ASP A 43 2.36 -0.08 14.67
N ILE A 44 2.70 1.07 15.24
CA ILE A 44 3.14 1.17 16.64
C ILE A 44 2.11 0.62 17.65
N ALA A 45 0.83 0.74 17.37
CA ALA A 45 -0.22 0.23 18.24
C ALA A 45 -0.39 -1.31 18.18
N LYS A 46 0.39 -2.01 17.36
CA LYS A 46 0.57 -3.47 17.47
C LYS A 46 1.24 -3.86 18.80
N LEU A 47 1.83 -2.91 19.52
CA LEU A 47 2.41 -3.12 20.86
C LEU A 47 1.36 -3.27 21.97
N LYS A 48 0.06 -3.01 21.71
CA LYS A 48 -1.00 -3.21 22.72
C LYS A 48 -1.17 -4.68 23.07
N ASN A 49 -1.51 -4.97 24.34
CA ASN A 49 -1.60 -6.33 24.87
C ASN A 49 -2.56 -7.21 24.06
N ASN A 50 -3.74 -6.71 23.72
CA ASN A 50 -4.74 -7.46 22.95
C ASN A 50 -4.18 -7.92 21.58
N PHE A 51 -3.43 -7.07 20.89
CA PHE A 51 -2.79 -7.43 19.62
C PHE A 51 -1.68 -8.46 19.84
N GLN A 52 -0.88 -8.30 20.90
CA GLN A 52 0.19 -9.25 21.25
C GLN A 52 -0.35 -10.63 21.62
N ILE A 53 -1.49 -10.70 22.30
CA ILE A 53 -2.19 -11.97 22.60
C ILE A 53 -2.71 -12.58 21.28
N TYR A 54 -3.36 -11.78 20.43
CA TYR A 54 -3.89 -12.24 19.14
C TYR A 54 -2.82 -12.84 18.23
N ILE A 55 -1.64 -12.25 18.12
CA ILE A 55 -0.55 -12.80 17.30
C ILE A 55 -0.12 -14.19 17.81
N ARG A 56 -0.17 -14.43 19.13
CA ARG A 56 0.22 -15.70 19.74
C ARG A 56 -0.88 -16.77 19.69
N ASP A 57 -2.14 -16.33 19.71
CA ASP A 57 -3.31 -17.21 19.65
C ASP A 57 -4.37 -16.59 18.72
N THR A 58 -4.28 -16.94 17.45
CA THR A 58 -5.21 -16.46 16.42
C THR A 58 -6.62 -17.00 16.54
N SER A 59 -6.85 -17.98 17.40
CA SER A 59 -8.18 -18.55 17.64
C SER A 59 -9.10 -17.63 18.45
N ASN A 60 -8.54 -16.59 19.07
CA ASN A 60 -9.29 -15.66 19.92
C ASN A 60 -9.82 -14.46 19.14
N ASP A 61 -10.88 -14.66 18.36
CA ASP A 61 -11.51 -13.64 17.51
C ASP A 61 -12.20 -12.48 18.26
N LYS A 62 -12.32 -12.57 19.59
CA LYS A 62 -12.97 -11.54 20.41
C LYS A 62 -12.04 -10.39 20.80
N LEU A 63 -10.75 -10.51 20.53
CA LEU A 63 -9.77 -9.48 20.84
C LEU A 63 -9.85 -8.33 19.84
N ASP A 64 -9.74 -7.11 20.35
CA ASP A 64 -9.63 -5.92 19.50
C ASP A 64 -8.27 -5.88 18.79
N LYS A 65 -8.30 -6.13 17.48
CA LYS A 65 -7.13 -6.18 16.58
C LYS A 65 -6.85 -4.83 15.93
N ASN A 66 -7.77 -3.87 16.03
CA ASN A 66 -7.64 -2.59 15.37
C ASN A 66 -6.51 -1.78 16.00
N HIS A 67 -5.48 -1.47 15.23
CA HIS A 67 -4.32 -0.72 15.68
C HIS A 67 -4.11 0.58 14.87
N SER A 68 -4.72 0.71 13.68
CA SER A 68 -4.44 1.81 12.76
C SER A 68 -4.78 3.17 13.36
N LEU A 69 -5.94 3.29 14.01
CA LEU A 69 -6.38 4.57 14.59
C LEU A 69 -5.46 5.00 15.74
N LEU A 70 -5.14 4.10 16.65
CA LEU A 70 -4.24 4.38 17.77
C LEU A 70 -2.82 4.69 17.27
N SER A 71 -2.33 4.00 16.26
CA SER A 71 -1.07 4.28 15.58
C SER A 71 -1.06 5.71 14.99
N ALA A 72 -2.14 6.09 14.31
CA ALA A 72 -2.27 7.44 13.75
C ALA A 72 -2.28 8.52 14.83
N TYR A 73 -2.82 8.25 16.01
CA TYR A 73 -2.77 9.20 17.12
C TYR A 73 -1.36 9.35 17.70
N PHE A 74 -0.56 8.29 17.76
CA PHE A 74 0.86 8.42 18.13
C PHE A 74 1.64 9.24 17.09
N PHE A 75 1.36 9.04 15.81
CA PHE A 75 1.91 9.89 14.75
C PHE A 75 1.51 11.36 14.97
N LEU A 76 0.24 11.65 15.19
CA LEU A 76 -0.27 13.00 15.42
C LEU A 76 0.43 13.68 16.60
N LEU A 77 0.60 12.97 17.72
CA LEU A 77 1.27 13.50 18.90
C LEU A 77 2.72 13.93 18.62
N ASN A 78 3.40 13.17 17.77
CA ASN A 78 4.83 13.35 17.51
C ASN A 78 5.13 14.07 16.20
N SER A 79 4.11 14.36 15.37
CA SER A 79 4.27 15.10 14.12
C SER A 79 4.80 16.52 14.37
N LYS A 80 5.79 16.92 13.59
CA LYS A 80 6.36 18.27 13.57
C LYS A 80 6.00 19.02 12.28
N PHE A 81 5.23 18.42 11.43
CA PHE A 81 4.81 18.97 10.14
C PHE A 81 3.70 20.00 10.31
N ASP A 82 3.46 20.73 9.24
CA ASP A 82 2.28 21.58 9.12
C ASP A 82 0.97 20.75 9.16
N GLU A 83 -0.15 21.46 9.20
CA GLU A 83 -1.47 20.83 9.37
C GLU A 83 -1.84 19.90 8.20
N ILE A 84 -1.45 20.23 6.96
CA ILE A 84 -1.79 19.46 5.75
C ILE A 84 -0.99 18.17 5.71
N LEU A 85 0.31 18.26 5.87
CA LEU A 85 1.21 17.07 5.88
C LEU A 85 0.89 16.16 7.07
N THR A 86 0.61 16.75 8.25
CA THR A 86 0.13 15.99 9.41
C THR A 86 -1.17 15.26 9.12
N LEU A 87 -2.12 15.92 8.43
CA LEU A 87 -3.36 15.28 8.02
C LEU A 87 -3.13 14.14 7.03
N PHE A 88 -2.23 14.30 6.06
CA PHE A 88 -1.91 13.26 5.09
C PHE A 88 -1.30 12.02 5.76
N GLY A 89 -0.31 12.19 6.62
CA GLY A 89 0.28 11.10 7.38
C GLY A 89 -0.75 10.39 8.28
N PHE A 90 -1.58 11.16 8.98
CA PHE A 90 -2.64 10.63 9.81
C PHE A 90 -3.65 9.79 9.01
N LEU A 91 -4.14 10.31 7.88
CA LEU A 91 -5.09 9.62 7.00
C LEU A 91 -4.47 8.36 6.38
N ALA A 92 -3.22 8.43 5.95
CA ALA A 92 -2.52 7.28 5.39
C ALA A 92 -2.43 6.15 6.42
N ILE A 93 -2.05 6.46 7.65
CA ILE A 93 -1.94 5.47 8.73
C ILE A 93 -3.32 4.90 9.13
N VAL A 94 -4.35 5.74 9.29
CA VAL A 94 -5.69 5.25 9.63
C VAL A 94 -6.24 4.29 8.59
N SER A 95 -5.93 4.53 7.32
CA SER A 95 -6.55 3.83 6.19
C SER A 95 -5.72 2.67 5.64
N HIS A 96 -4.50 2.38 6.16
CA HIS A 96 -3.55 1.47 5.50
C HIS A 96 -4.02 0.01 5.41
N HIS A 97 -5.02 -0.39 6.20
CA HIS A 97 -5.67 -1.71 6.12
C HIS A 97 -7.02 -1.71 5.40
N GLY A 98 -7.46 -0.59 4.83
CA GLY A 98 -8.78 -0.51 4.22
C GLY A 98 -8.91 0.63 3.22
N ASP A 99 -10.15 1.03 2.98
CA ASP A 99 -10.43 2.17 2.13
C ASP A 99 -10.07 3.49 2.79
N VAL A 100 -9.72 4.49 1.99
CA VAL A 100 -9.51 5.84 2.48
C VAL A 100 -10.79 6.40 3.06
N VAL A 101 -10.77 6.66 4.35
CA VAL A 101 -11.92 7.20 5.09
C VAL A 101 -12.13 8.66 4.69
N ASN A 102 -13.39 9.06 4.44
CA ASN A 102 -13.64 10.47 4.20
C ASN A 102 -13.51 11.29 5.49
N LEU A 103 -13.15 12.56 5.35
CA LEU A 103 -12.86 13.46 6.47
C LEU A 103 -14.01 13.59 7.48
N MET A 104 -15.26 13.55 7.02
CA MET A 104 -16.43 13.64 7.90
C MET A 104 -16.60 12.37 8.77
N THR A 105 -16.34 11.21 8.17
CA THR A 105 -16.35 9.94 8.91
C THR A 105 -15.22 9.93 9.93
N LEU A 106 -14.03 10.37 9.54
CA LEU A 106 -12.88 10.46 10.42
C LEU A 106 -13.12 11.39 11.60
N ALA A 107 -13.68 12.60 11.38
CA ALA A 107 -14.03 13.53 12.45
C ALA A 107 -15.04 12.92 13.44
N ARG A 108 -15.98 12.11 12.94
CA ARG A 108 -16.94 11.39 13.77
C ARG A 108 -16.29 10.26 14.59
N GLU A 109 -15.42 9.48 13.99
CA GLU A 109 -14.69 8.42 14.68
C GLU A 109 -13.70 8.98 15.71
N ALA A 110 -13.01 10.08 15.41
CA ALA A 110 -12.19 10.79 16.37
C ALA A 110 -13.00 11.25 17.60
N ASN A 111 -14.20 11.78 17.41
CA ASN A 111 -15.08 12.12 18.54
C ASN A 111 -15.49 10.93 19.42
N LYS A 112 -15.67 9.76 18.80
CA LYS A 112 -15.95 8.52 19.56
C LYS A 112 -14.73 8.06 20.36
N PHE A 113 -13.55 8.11 19.75
CA PHE A 113 -12.29 7.75 20.40
C PHE A 113 -12.06 8.53 21.69
N PHE A 114 -12.22 9.88 21.65
CA PHE A 114 -12.02 10.72 22.84
C PHE A 114 -13.01 10.45 23.97
N LYS A 115 -14.15 9.83 23.67
CA LYS A 115 -15.16 9.45 24.65
C LYS A 115 -15.03 8.01 25.11
N ASN A 116 -14.15 7.23 24.49
CA ASN A 116 -13.99 5.81 24.78
C ASN A 116 -12.83 5.58 25.75
N GLN A 117 -13.14 5.41 27.01
CA GLN A 117 -12.16 5.19 28.07
C GLN A 117 -11.30 3.93 27.83
N LYS A 118 -11.86 2.90 27.21
CA LYS A 118 -11.14 1.67 26.88
C LYS A 118 -10.01 1.87 25.87
N GLU A 119 -10.19 2.75 24.90
CA GLU A 119 -9.13 3.06 23.94
C GLU A 119 -8.04 3.95 24.56
N LEU A 120 -8.40 4.80 25.51
CA LEU A 120 -7.43 5.56 26.30
C LEU A 120 -6.58 4.67 27.22
N GLU A 121 -7.13 3.57 27.72
CA GLU A 121 -6.38 2.56 28.48
C GLU A 121 -5.35 1.85 27.59
N GLN A 122 -5.71 1.51 26.34
CA GLN A 122 -4.79 0.94 25.37
C GLN A 122 -3.63 1.89 25.00
N TRP A 123 -3.85 3.19 25.07
CA TRP A 123 -2.77 4.18 24.92
C TRP A 123 -1.65 3.97 25.95
N ASP A 124 -2.01 3.82 27.21
CA ASP A 124 -1.03 3.65 28.29
C ASP A 124 -0.23 2.36 28.13
N GLU A 125 -0.84 1.29 27.64
CA GLU A 125 -0.17 0.03 27.31
C GLU A 125 0.89 0.21 26.20
N VAL A 126 0.51 0.83 25.08
CA VAL A 126 1.42 1.09 23.96
C VAL A 126 2.54 2.04 24.38
N ALA A 127 2.21 3.13 25.10
CA ALA A 127 3.18 4.11 25.57
C ALA A 127 4.19 3.49 26.55
N GLY A 128 3.73 2.61 27.44
CA GLY A 128 4.60 1.88 28.37
C GLY A 128 5.56 0.94 27.65
N THR A 129 5.06 0.18 26.70
CA THR A 129 5.85 -0.76 25.89
C THR A 129 6.83 -0.03 24.97
N ALA A 130 6.39 1.02 24.30
CA ALA A 130 7.22 1.82 23.38
C ALA A 130 8.46 2.42 24.05
N LYS A 131 8.38 2.78 25.32
CA LYS A 131 9.54 3.26 26.08
C LYS A 131 10.67 2.23 26.21
N ASN A 132 10.34 0.97 26.18
CA ASN A 132 11.29 -0.14 26.33
C ASN A 132 11.92 -0.56 25.01
N ILE A 133 11.45 -0.01 23.87
CA ILE A 133 11.93 -0.34 22.52
C ILE A 133 12.85 0.78 22.04
N GLY A 134 14.11 0.49 21.85
CA GLY A 134 15.13 1.48 21.48
C GLY A 134 14.83 2.25 20.19
N ILE A 135 14.06 1.66 19.28
CA ILE A 135 13.69 2.27 17.99
C ILE A 135 12.75 3.47 18.16
N TYR A 136 12.03 3.55 19.27
CA TYR A 136 11.09 4.62 19.60
C TYR A 136 11.61 5.61 20.66
N LEU A 137 12.91 5.65 20.87
CA LEU A 137 13.53 6.64 21.75
C LEU A 137 13.20 8.05 21.24
N GLY A 138 12.63 8.86 22.14
CA GLY A 138 12.24 10.24 21.83
C GLY A 138 10.76 10.44 21.50
N LEU A 139 9.95 9.38 21.49
CA LEU A 139 8.50 9.49 21.39
C LEU A 139 7.93 10.26 22.55
N SER A 140 7.13 11.30 22.27
CA SER A 140 6.24 11.84 23.27
C SER A 140 5.13 10.81 23.54
N THR A 141 4.93 10.50 24.83
CA THR A 141 3.87 9.61 25.29
C THR A 141 2.94 10.32 26.25
N LYS A 142 2.99 11.65 26.27
CA LYS A 142 2.20 12.47 27.19
C LYS A 142 0.78 12.61 26.72
N LYS A 143 -0.15 12.07 27.48
CA LYS A 143 -1.59 12.04 27.18
C LYS A 143 -2.19 13.43 27.06
N ASP A 144 -1.79 14.39 27.90
CA ASP A 144 -2.33 15.73 27.87
C ASP A 144 -1.93 16.49 26.59
N GLU A 145 -0.69 16.34 26.13
CA GLU A 145 -0.23 16.90 24.85
C GLU A 145 -0.96 16.25 23.67
N PHE A 146 -1.25 14.96 23.74
CA PHE A 146 -2.02 14.25 22.75
C PHE A 146 -3.45 14.81 22.66
N LEU A 147 -4.15 14.97 23.78
CA LEU A 147 -5.52 15.46 23.82
C LEU A 147 -5.63 16.88 23.22
N ASP A 148 -4.66 17.76 23.50
CA ASP A 148 -4.59 19.11 22.92
C ASP A 148 -4.41 19.03 21.38
N ARG A 149 -3.46 18.25 20.91
CA ARG A 149 -3.22 18.08 19.46
C ARG A 149 -4.37 17.44 18.73
N ALA A 150 -4.99 16.45 19.34
CA ALA A 150 -6.13 15.77 18.78
C ALA A 150 -7.36 16.68 18.70
N GLU A 151 -7.59 17.52 19.69
CA GLU A 151 -8.64 18.54 19.62
C GLU A 151 -8.35 19.56 18.52
N LYS A 152 -7.11 20.00 18.36
CA LYS A 152 -6.68 20.86 17.24
C LYS A 152 -6.93 20.21 15.88
N LEU A 153 -6.54 18.92 15.71
CA LEU A 153 -6.82 18.20 14.48
C LEU A 153 -8.33 18.07 14.23
N ARG A 154 -9.11 17.78 15.26
CA ARG A 154 -10.56 17.71 15.16
C ARG A 154 -11.16 19.04 14.68
N GLN A 155 -10.71 20.15 15.26
CA GLN A 155 -11.14 21.48 14.84
C GLN A 155 -10.71 21.77 13.40
N TYR A 156 -9.50 21.42 13.02
CA TYR A 156 -9.01 21.56 11.66
C TYR A 156 -9.85 20.73 10.67
N LEU A 157 -10.13 19.46 10.97
CA LEU A 157 -10.97 18.58 10.14
C LEU A 157 -12.39 19.12 9.97
N VAL A 158 -12.98 19.68 11.02
CA VAL A 158 -14.32 20.29 10.96
C VAL A 158 -14.29 21.59 10.17
N LEU A 159 -13.25 22.41 10.32
CA LEU A 159 -13.14 23.72 9.68
C LEU A 159 -12.57 23.63 8.26
N SER A 160 -11.72 22.66 7.95
CA SER A 160 -11.07 22.53 6.64
C SER A 160 -12.06 22.28 5.52
N GLN A 161 -13.15 21.56 5.77
CA GLN A 161 -14.24 21.42 4.80
C GLN A 161 -14.87 22.76 4.36
N TYR A 162 -14.70 23.83 5.15
CA TYR A 162 -15.24 25.17 4.87
C TYR A 162 -14.18 26.18 4.42
N ARG A 163 -12.92 25.97 4.77
CA ARG A 163 -11.85 26.96 4.58
C ARG A 163 -10.73 26.52 3.67
N HIS A 164 -10.39 25.24 3.64
CA HIS A 164 -9.30 24.73 2.82
C HIS A 164 -9.85 24.09 1.55
N LYS A 165 -9.48 24.62 0.40
CA LYS A 165 -9.74 23.98 -0.89
C LYS A 165 -8.55 23.09 -1.20
N PHE A 166 -8.68 21.80 -0.95
CA PHE A 166 -7.71 20.83 -1.43
C PHE A 166 -7.58 20.91 -2.95
N THR A 167 -6.36 20.97 -3.41
CA THR A 167 -6.04 20.99 -4.84
C THR A 167 -5.95 19.56 -5.39
N TYR A 168 -5.89 19.43 -6.71
CA TYR A 168 -5.58 18.15 -7.33
C TYR A 168 -4.17 17.67 -6.96
N GLU A 169 -3.23 18.56 -6.78
CA GLU A 169 -1.87 18.25 -6.34
C GLU A 169 -1.85 17.65 -4.92
N ASP A 170 -2.59 18.24 -3.98
CA ASP A 170 -2.77 17.69 -2.63
C ASP A 170 -3.31 16.25 -2.67
N PHE A 171 -4.29 16.01 -3.55
CA PHE A 171 -4.84 14.67 -3.74
C PHE A 171 -3.78 13.70 -4.26
N ILE A 172 -2.98 14.09 -5.25
CA ILE A 172 -1.93 13.24 -5.81
C ILE A 172 -0.84 12.96 -4.76
N ASN A 173 -0.40 13.96 -4.02
CA ASN A 173 0.61 13.82 -2.96
C ASN A 173 0.12 12.86 -1.86
N PHE A 174 -1.11 13.05 -1.38
CA PHE A 174 -1.71 12.11 -0.44
C PHE A 174 -1.81 10.69 -1.01
N LYS A 175 -2.27 10.53 -2.25
CA LYS A 175 -2.40 9.21 -2.90
C LYS A 175 -1.06 8.54 -3.11
N SER A 176 0.00 9.29 -3.39
CA SER A 176 1.37 8.77 -3.48
C SER A 176 1.80 8.20 -2.13
N LEU A 177 1.77 9.01 -1.07
CA LEU A 177 2.13 8.60 0.28
C LEU A 177 1.33 7.35 0.73
N TYR A 178 0.02 7.37 0.57
CA TYR A 178 -0.87 6.28 0.97
C TYR A 178 -0.60 4.98 0.20
N SER A 179 -0.48 5.05 -1.12
CA SER A 179 -0.23 3.85 -1.93
C SER A 179 1.16 3.27 -1.70
N ASN A 180 2.15 4.12 -1.47
CA ASN A 180 3.50 3.71 -1.14
C ASN A 180 3.59 3.08 0.25
N LEU A 181 2.84 3.60 1.23
CA LEU A 181 2.73 2.97 2.55
C LEU A 181 2.17 1.54 2.45
N ILE A 182 1.02 1.37 1.80
CA ILE A 182 0.41 0.03 1.62
C ILE A 182 1.36 -0.92 0.88
N TYR A 183 2.01 -0.42 -0.17
CA TYR A 183 2.93 -1.23 -0.95
C TYR A 183 4.11 -1.69 -0.09
N SER A 184 4.73 -0.78 0.64
CA SER A 184 5.93 -1.05 1.45
C SER A 184 5.62 -1.99 2.62
N ASP A 185 4.51 -1.77 3.33
CA ASP A 185 4.03 -2.64 4.41
C ASP A 185 3.79 -4.07 3.90
N LYS A 186 3.00 -4.22 2.83
CA LYS A 186 2.69 -5.53 2.27
C LYS A 186 3.90 -6.22 1.64
N PHE A 187 4.78 -5.46 0.99
CA PHE A 187 5.98 -6.02 0.38
C PHE A 187 6.90 -6.60 1.45
N GLU A 188 7.14 -5.86 2.53
CA GLU A 188 7.97 -6.36 3.63
C GLU A 188 7.32 -7.57 4.31
N ALA A 189 6.02 -7.51 4.60
CA ALA A 189 5.30 -8.61 5.24
C ALA A 189 5.33 -9.93 4.42
N ILE A 190 5.37 -9.85 3.08
CA ILE A 190 5.41 -11.02 2.20
C ILE A 190 6.85 -11.53 2.00
N PHE A 191 7.79 -10.62 1.77
CA PHE A 191 9.13 -10.98 1.32
C PHE A 191 10.19 -10.88 2.43
N SER A 192 9.89 -10.23 3.56
CA SER A 192 10.81 -9.98 4.69
C SER A 192 12.15 -9.37 4.25
N MET A 193 12.12 -8.56 3.19
CA MET A 193 13.31 -7.92 2.61
C MET A 193 12.96 -6.55 2.05
N PRO A 194 13.94 -5.64 1.97
CA PRO A 194 13.74 -4.37 1.30
C PRO A 194 13.46 -4.59 -0.19
N LYS A 195 12.74 -3.64 -0.78
CA LYS A 195 12.38 -3.65 -2.20
C LYS A 195 13.61 -3.93 -3.07
N GLN A 196 13.51 -4.94 -3.90
CA GLN A 196 14.43 -5.09 -5.01
C GLN A 196 14.16 -4.00 -6.04
N GLU A 197 15.21 -3.51 -6.70
CA GLU A 197 15.05 -2.58 -7.82
C GLU A 197 14.09 -3.18 -8.85
N SER A 198 13.17 -2.35 -9.33
CA SER A 198 12.21 -2.78 -10.34
C SER A 198 12.96 -3.11 -11.64
N LYS A 199 12.86 -4.34 -12.08
CA LYS A 199 13.42 -4.76 -13.37
C LYS A 199 12.52 -4.30 -14.50
N ASP A 200 13.13 -3.93 -15.61
CA ASP A 200 12.39 -3.66 -16.85
C ASP A 200 11.69 -4.93 -17.34
N ILE A 201 10.49 -4.78 -17.85
CA ILE A 201 9.74 -5.92 -18.40
C ILE A 201 10.32 -6.24 -19.79
N PRO A 202 10.90 -7.44 -20.03
CA PRO A 202 11.57 -7.76 -21.27
C PRO A 202 10.57 -7.88 -22.44
N ILE A 203 10.68 -6.98 -23.40
CA ILE A 203 9.85 -6.94 -24.61
C ILE A 203 10.12 -8.13 -25.53
N ASP A 204 11.37 -8.59 -25.60
CA ASP A 204 11.81 -9.69 -26.45
C ASP A 204 11.13 -11.02 -26.11
N VAL A 205 10.74 -11.24 -24.84
CA VAL A 205 9.96 -12.41 -24.42
C VAL A 205 8.60 -12.40 -25.12
N LEU A 206 7.88 -11.28 -25.10
CA LEU A 206 6.60 -11.14 -25.81
C LEU A 206 6.76 -11.26 -27.32
N GLU A 207 7.77 -10.61 -27.89
CA GLU A 207 8.03 -10.65 -29.34
C GLU A 207 8.40 -12.05 -29.84
N SER A 208 9.13 -12.81 -29.05
CA SER A 208 9.41 -14.22 -29.33
C SER A 208 8.17 -15.08 -29.32
N ASP A 209 7.28 -14.90 -28.32
CA ASP A 209 6.01 -15.62 -28.25
C ASP A 209 5.11 -15.29 -29.44
N ILE A 210 5.03 -14.01 -29.80
CA ILE A 210 4.26 -13.54 -30.97
C ILE A 210 4.77 -14.16 -32.28
N LYS A 211 6.09 -14.30 -32.48
CA LYS A 211 6.67 -14.91 -33.67
C LYS A 211 6.32 -16.41 -33.80
N ASN A 212 6.07 -17.08 -32.67
CA ASN A 212 5.69 -18.46 -32.63
C ASN A 212 4.18 -18.70 -32.86
N LEU A 213 3.37 -17.65 -32.93
CA LEU A 213 1.94 -17.77 -33.26
C LEU A 213 1.74 -18.11 -34.74
N PRO A 214 0.64 -18.84 -35.06
CA PRO A 214 0.28 -19.07 -36.44
C PRO A 214 0.20 -17.76 -37.25
N PRO A 215 0.79 -17.70 -38.46
CA PRO A 215 0.77 -16.51 -39.28
C PRO A 215 -0.63 -16.00 -39.54
N ASN A 216 -0.82 -14.68 -39.42
CA ASN A 216 -2.09 -14.02 -39.72
C ASN A 216 -1.84 -12.61 -40.24
N GLU A 217 -1.92 -12.47 -41.56
CA GLU A 217 -1.60 -11.22 -42.28
C GLU A 217 -2.31 -9.99 -41.70
N LYS A 218 -3.59 -10.12 -41.31
CA LYS A 218 -4.35 -8.98 -40.74
C LYS A 218 -3.84 -8.57 -39.38
N ARG A 219 -3.54 -9.52 -38.50
CA ARG A 219 -3.00 -9.25 -37.16
C ARG A 219 -1.59 -8.68 -37.26
N ASP A 220 -0.78 -9.22 -38.15
CA ASP A 220 0.61 -8.82 -38.28
C ASP A 220 0.72 -7.41 -38.92
N ALA A 221 -0.07 -7.13 -39.95
CA ALA A 221 -0.17 -5.80 -40.53
C ALA A 221 -0.68 -4.76 -39.52
N PHE A 222 -1.72 -5.10 -38.76
CA PHE A 222 -2.25 -4.23 -37.72
C PHE A 222 -1.21 -3.93 -36.63
N ARG A 223 -0.54 -4.95 -36.11
CA ARG A 223 0.53 -4.78 -35.10
C ARG A 223 1.66 -3.91 -35.63
N LYS A 224 2.14 -4.20 -36.83
CA LYS A 224 3.18 -3.41 -37.48
C LYS A 224 2.79 -1.94 -37.62
N PHE A 225 1.56 -1.68 -38.05
CA PHE A 225 1.03 -0.32 -38.15
C PHE A 225 1.03 0.38 -36.78
N VAL A 226 0.50 -0.27 -35.73
CA VAL A 226 0.43 0.32 -34.38
C VAL A 226 1.82 0.62 -33.84
N LEU A 227 2.77 -0.32 -33.94
CA LEU A 227 4.11 -0.16 -33.43
C LEU A 227 4.95 0.87 -34.19
N ASN A 228 4.71 1.05 -35.48
CA ASN A 228 5.37 2.07 -36.28
C ASN A 228 4.87 3.50 -35.98
N ASN A 229 3.68 3.62 -35.37
CA ASN A 229 3.14 4.91 -34.94
C ASN A 229 3.39 5.19 -33.43
N PHE A 230 4.34 4.48 -32.84
CA PHE A 230 4.76 4.76 -31.47
C PHE A 230 5.54 6.08 -31.43
N ASP A 231 5.12 6.96 -30.49
CA ASP A 231 5.83 8.20 -30.19
C ASP A 231 5.79 8.44 -28.67
N GLU A 232 6.93 8.41 -28.04
CA GLU A 232 7.09 8.55 -26.58
C GLU A 232 6.70 9.91 -26.02
N ASN A 233 6.60 10.93 -26.88
CA ASN A 233 6.22 12.29 -26.48
C ASN A 233 4.72 12.38 -26.12
N TYR A 234 3.90 11.46 -26.60
CA TYR A 234 2.49 11.43 -26.26
C TYR A 234 2.26 10.56 -25.00
N LYS A 235 1.35 11.02 -24.13
CA LYS A 235 0.96 10.31 -22.90
C LYS A 235 -0.39 9.61 -23.00
N LEU A 236 -1.17 9.93 -24.01
CA LEU A 236 -2.50 9.36 -24.25
C LEU A 236 -2.60 8.86 -25.69
N PHE A 237 -3.03 7.62 -25.82
CA PHE A 237 -3.24 6.96 -27.11
C PHE A 237 -4.61 6.33 -27.15
N THR A 238 -5.22 6.31 -28.33
CA THR A 238 -6.45 5.58 -28.60
C THR A 238 -6.20 4.51 -29.66
N LEU A 239 -6.73 3.30 -29.45
CA LEU A 239 -6.58 2.18 -30.37
C LEU A 239 -7.96 1.61 -30.72
N THR A 240 -8.39 1.82 -31.96
CA THR A 240 -9.65 1.27 -32.47
C THR A 240 -9.36 0.21 -33.53
N ALA A 241 -9.88 -0.99 -33.33
CA ALA A 241 -9.76 -2.07 -34.32
C ALA A 241 -10.93 -3.07 -34.15
N PRO A 242 -11.31 -3.79 -35.21
CA PRO A 242 -12.32 -4.85 -35.16
C PRO A 242 -11.92 -5.99 -34.19
N THR A 243 -12.89 -6.80 -33.81
CA THR A 243 -12.62 -8.03 -33.03
C THR A 243 -11.72 -8.98 -33.83
N GLY A 244 -10.85 -9.71 -33.17
CA GLY A 244 -9.98 -10.70 -33.83
C GLY A 244 -8.66 -10.13 -34.39
N TYR A 245 -8.44 -8.82 -34.38
CA TYR A 245 -7.20 -8.18 -34.88
C TYR A 245 -6.00 -8.25 -33.89
N GLY A 246 -6.13 -8.98 -32.78
CA GLY A 246 -5.02 -9.16 -31.83
C GLY A 246 -4.74 -7.92 -30.96
N LYS A 247 -5.78 -7.11 -30.64
CA LYS A 247 -5.66 -5.87 -29.84
C LYS A 247 -4.91 -6.09 -28.52
N THR A 248 -5.20 -7.15 -27.79
CA THR A 248 -4.62 -7.41 -26.46
C THR A 248 -3.08 -7.49 -26.50
N LEU A 249 -2.53 -8.36 -27.36
CA LEU A 249 -1.09 -8.50 -27.49
C LEU A 249 -0.43 -7.28 -28.15
N THR A 250 -1.15 -6.63 -29.09
CA THR A 250 -0.64 -5.40 -29.73
C THR A 250 -0.57 -4.25 -28.73
N ALA A 251 -1.57 -4.07 -27.88
CA ALA A 251 -1.59 -3.05 -26.83
C ALA A 251 -0.50 -3.32 -25.77
N LEU A 252 -0.31 -4.57 -25.38
CA LEU A 252 0.77 -4.95 -24.48
C LEU A 252 2.14 -4.66 -25.08
N ASN A 253 2.38 -5.05 -26.34
CA ASN A 253 3.63 -4.76 -27.04
C ASN A 253 3.88 -3.26 -27.17
N PHE A 254 2.83 -2.48 -27.47
CA PHE A 254 2.92 -1.03 -27.52
C PHE A 254 3.27 -0.42 -26.15
N ALA A 255 2.65 -0.89 -25.06
CA ALA A 255 2.94 -0.44 -23.71
C ALA A 255 4.37 -0.74 -23.27
N LEU A 256 4.93 -1.88 -23.65
CA LEU A 256 6.30 -2.28 -23.35
C LEU A 256 7.35 -1.36 -24.00
N LYS A 257 7.02 -0.71 -25.11
CA LYS A 257 7.93 0.26 -25.74
C LYS A 257 8.24 1.49 -24.88
N PHE A 258 7.40 1.79 -23.87
CA PHE A 258 7.67 2.86 -22.91
C PHE A 258 8.73 2.49 -21.87
N ASN A 259 9.22 1.27 -21.89
CA ASN A 259 10.26 0.77 -20.96
C ASN A 259 9.92 1.06 -19.48
N LYS A 260 8.70 0.71 -19.08
CA LYS A 260 8.23 0.87 -17.70
C LYS A 260 8.29 -0.45 -16.95
N SER A 261 8.67 -0.38 -15.70
CA SER A 261 8.74 -1.52 -14.79
C SER A 261 7.37 -2.09 -14.36
N ARG A 262 6.28 -1.39 -14.70
CA ARG A 262 4.91 -1.83 -14.38
C ARG A 262 3.95 -1.46 -15.50
N ILE A 263 3.09 -2.42 -15.86
CA ILE A 263 1.96 -2.21 -16.77
C ILE A 263 0.68 -2.61 -16.04
N ILE A 264 -0.31 -1.73 -16.05
CA ILE A 264 -1.64 -2.00 -15.51
C ILE A 264 -2.61 -2.13 -16.69
N TYR A 265 -3.22 -3.31 -16.83
CA TYR A 265 -4.20 -3.61 -17.87
C TYR A 265 -5.60 -3.63 -17.26
N ALA A 266 -6.31 -2.52 -17.30
CA ALA A 266 -7.64 -2.39 -16.74
C ALA A 266 -8.71 -2.88 -17.74
N LEU A 267 -9.54 -3.83 -17.34
CA LEU A 267 -10.54 -4.47 -18.17
C LEU A 267 -11.91 -4.47 -17.47
N PRO A 268 -13.01 -4.29 -18.20
CA PRO A 268 -14.33 -4.08 -17.60
C PRO A 268 -15.03 -5.36 -17.11
N PHE A 269 -14.57 -6.54 -17.54
CA PHE A 269 -15.25 -7.82 -17.25
C PHE A 269 -14.27 -8.86 -16.72
N THR A 270 -14.67 -9.60 -15.67
CA THR A 270 -13.85 -10.63 -15.00
C THR A 270 -13.40 -11.72 -15.97
N SER A 271 -14.28 -12.19 -16.86
CA SER A 271 -13.92 -13.20 -17.87
C SER A 271 -12.82 -12.75 -18.83
N ILE A 272 -12.78 -11.46 -19.18
CA ILE A 272 -11.72 -10.90 -20.03
C ILE A 272 -10.44 -10.71 -19.22
N ILE A 273 -10.54 -10.36 -17.93
CA ILE A 273 -9.40 -10.32 -17.02
C ILE A 273 -8.74 -11.69 -16.93
N ASP A 274 -9.51 -12.75 -16.66
CA ASP A 274 -9.00 -14.12 -16.58
C ASP A 274 -8.33 -14.57 -17.87
N GLN A 275 -8.99 -14.38 -19.01
CA GLN A 275 -8.43 -14.73 -20.32
C GLN A 275 -7.12 -13.95 -20.60
N THR A 276 -7.08 -12.68 -20.29
CA THR A 276 -5.88 -11.85 -20.52
C THR A 276 -4.75 -12.26 -19.58
N TYR A 277 -5.07 -12.52 -18.31
CA TYR A 277 -4.13 -13.02 -17.33
C TYR A 277 -3.49 -14.33 -17.79
N ASP A 278 -4.29 -15.31 -18.21
CA ASP A 278 -3.79 -16.63 -18.64
C ASP A 278 -2.82 -16.51 -19.83
N ILE A 279 -3.14 -15.62 -20.78
CA ILE A 279 -2.26 -15.36 -21.93
C ILE A 279 -0.93 -14.74 -21.46
N VAL A 280 -0.98 -13.68 -20.65
CA VAL A 280 0.22 -12.96 -20.23
C VAL A 280 1.07 -13.79 -19.27
N ALA A 281 0.44 -14.49 -18.33
CA ALA A 281 1.13 -15.37 -17.40
C ALA A 281 1.86 -16.52 -18.11
N LYS A 282 1.25 -17.06 -19.20
CA LYS A 282 1.91 -18.09 -20.03
C LYS A 282 3.15 -17.54 -20.73
N ILE A 283 3.07 -16.33 -21.28
CA ILE A 283 4.19 -15.67 -22.00
C ILE A 283 5.38 -15.47 -21.05
N TYR A 284 5.12 -14.97 -19.84
CA TYR A 284 6.16 -14.63 -18.87
C TYR A 284 6.45 -15.73 -17.86
N LYS A 285 5.93 -16.96 -18.04
CA LYS A 285 6.06 -18.06 -17.10
C LYS A 285 7.51 -18.40 -16.69
N ASN A 286 8.45 -18.22 -17.60
CA ASN A 286 9.87 -18.54 -17.40
C ASN A 286 10.74 -17.28 -17.20
N SER A 287 10.13 -16.14 -16.85
CA SER A 287 10.82 -14.90 -16.56
C SER A 287 10.62 -14.52 -15.08
N ASP A 288 11.44 -13.58 -14.61
CA ASP A 288 11.30 -13.00 -13.25
C ASP A 288 10.15 -11.97 -13.14
N ILE A 289 9.25 -11.93 -14.12
CA ILE A 289 8.14 -10.98 -14.15
C ILE A 289 6.93 -11.54 -13.39
N LEU A 290 6.47 -10.81 -12.40
CA LEU A 290 5.24 -11.14 -11.69
C LEU A 290 4.02 -10.67 -12.50
N VAL A 291 3.19 -11.62 -12.92
CA VAL A 291 1.88 -11.35 -13.51
C VAL A 291 0.82 -11.64 -12.45
N SER A 292 0.00 -10.64 -12.13
CA SER A 292 -1.09 -10.78 -11.15
C SER A 292 -2.40 -10.26 -11.72
N LYS A 293 -3.51 -10.76 -11.19
CA LYS A 293 -4.86 -10.28 -11.49
C LYS A 293 -5.60 -9.94 -10.21
N ALA A 294 -6.47 -8.93 -10.28
CA ALA A 294 -7.36 -8.55 -9.19
C ALA A 294 -8.76 -8.27 -9.74
N HIS A 295 -9.78 -8.84 -9.11
CA HIS A 295 -11.18 -8.52 -9.33
C HIS A 295 -12.01 -8.90 -8.10
N GLN A 296 -13.23 -8.38 -8.03
CA GLN A 296 -14.08 -8.44 -6.84
C GLN A 296 -14.43 -9.87 -6.34
N GLN A 297 -14.27 -10.90 -7.19
CA GLN A 297 -14.54 -12.30 -6.82
C GLN A 297 -13.35 -13.03 -6.18
N ASN A 298 -12.19 -12.38 -6.04
CA ASN A 298 -10.99 -12.97 -5.45
C ASN A 298 -10.82 -12.66 -3.95
N ASP A 299 -11.73 -11.92 -3.34
CA ASP A 299 -11.65 -11.53 -1.92
C ASP A 299 -11.99 -12.67 -0.93
N ASP A 300 -12.34 -13.85 -1.41
CA ASP A 300 -12.71 -15.02 -0.59
C ASP A 300 -11.60 -16.10 -0.48
N ARG A 301 -10.30 -15.70 -0.58
CA ARG A 301 -9.21 -16.67 -0.37
C ARG A 301 -8.12 -16.14 0.54
#